data_5b8c5fc40c6f7f33c1d1db99561a6a4a
#
_entry.id   5b8c5fc40c6f7f33c1d1db99561a6a4a
#
_cell.length_a   1.000
_cell.length_b   1.000
_cell.length_c   1.000
_cell.angle_alpha   90.00
_cell.angle_beta   90.00
_cell.angle_gamma   90.00
#
_symmetry.space_group_name_H-M   'P 1'
#
loop_
_entity.id
_entity.type
_entity.pdbx_description
1 polymer ?
#
loop_
_entity_poly.entity_id
_entity_poly.type
_entity_poly.pdbx_seq_one_letter_code
_entity_poly.pdbx_strand_id
1 'polypeptide(L)'
;MPSARIQWIDFCRVWTAFFVVLRHVDRPYGSFNYIIDLFNYRSLIFFFFLAAGYFTHKAQAGQWLDWKRTRTLLVPFVFWTAVASILLLQPMMHWSQTLAGDFSWFKWEMMPREMGLLNWCYWDFDNVPLWFLRTLILLALFSPLLQRMPSKVLLVLVLLCFAGSDVLCARDAETARSHKSWSVGWLPFRLYESILALGFYSLGLWIRRYADFARFTAFVRSYAWAPVVAALLLLPLVYSFGFYPPVQSSALVLLGVSCTMGIGALCEQYLPRFCAAVVSLAPAAFFIYVTHYIVLHALRLAITGSYGGKFTETQCLYMPLVILAICGALFFALRRFFPRAMQVLALSK
;
A
#
# COMPACT_ATOMS: atom_id res chain seq x y z
N MET A 1 -11.21 17.68 -23.88
CA MET A 1 -9.96 18.20 -23.31
C MET A 1 -9.36 17.11 -22.44
N PRO A 2 -8.09 16.71 -22.59
CA PRO A 2 -7.49 15.81 -21.63
C PRO A 2 -7.54 16.52 -20.28
N SER A 3 -8.11 15.85 -19.26
CA SER A 3 -8.16 16.39 -17.89
C SER A 3 -6.74 16.74 -17.48
N ALA A 4 -6.51 18.00 -17.11
CA ALA A 4 -5.19 18.43 -16.65
C ALA A 4 -4.73 17.45 -15.55
N ARG A 5 -3.61 16.81 -15.79
CA ARG A 5 -3.00 15.84 -14.86
C ARG A 5 -2.63 16.57 -13.58
N ILE A 6 -3.10 16.10 -12.46
CA ILE A 6 -2.91 16.78 -11.19
C ILE A 6 -1.64 16.27 -10.53
N GLN A 7 -0.66 17.15 -10.53
CA GLN A 7 0.70 16.79 -10.17
C GLN A 7 0.80 16.34 -8.70
N TRP A 8 0.12 17.00 -7.76
CA TRP A 8 0.24 16.62 -6.35
C TRP A 8 -0.28 15.21 -6.04
N ILE A 9 -1.34 14.74 -6.75
CA ILE A 9 -1.85 13.37 -6.58
C ILE A 9 -0.86 12.35 -7.12
N ASP A 10 -0.33 12.61 -8.32
CA ASP A 10 0.68 11.74 -8.92
C ASP A 10 1.97 11.75 -8.11
N PHE A 11 2.35 12.89 -7.52
CA PHE A 11 3.43 12.98 -6.54
C PHE A 11 3.17 12.07 -5.34
N CYS A 12 1.98 12.16 -4.71
CA CYS A 12 1.62 11.30 -3.58
C CYS A 12 1.68 9.81 -3.93
N ARG A 13 1.32 9.41 -5.15
CA ARG A 13 1.42 8.02 -5.61
C ARG A 13 2.87 7.52 -5.64
N VAL A 14 3.78 8.31 -6.19
CA VAL A 14 5.21 7.97 -6.25
C VAL A 14 5.83 8.00 -4.87
N TRP A 15 5.51 9.02 -4.08
CA TRP A 15 5.92 9.17 -2.69
C TRP A 15 5.53 7.94 -1.85
N THR A 16 4.28 7.52 -1.98
CA THR A 16 3.79 6.31 -1.31
C THR A 16 4.54 5.06 -1.77
N ALA A 17 4.76 4.90 -3.07
CA ALA A 17 5.52 3.75 -3.59
C ALA A 17 6.95 3.73 -3.05
N PHE A 18 7.64 4.87 -2.97
CA PHE A 18 8.97 5.00 -2.38
C PHE A 18 8.99 4.56 -0.91
N PHE A 19 8.05 5.04 -0.10
CA PHE A 19 7.99 4.67 1.32
C PHE A 19 7.60 3.20 1.55
N VAL A 20 6.80 2.61 0.67
CA VAL A 20 6.54 1.18 0.70
C VAL A 20 7.82 0.38 0.47
N VAL A 21 8.65 0.79 -0.49
CA VAL A 21 9.97 0.20 -0.70
C VAL A 21 10.85 0.37 0.54
N LEU A 22 10.94 1.59 1.06
CA LEU A 22 11.72 1.91 2.26
C LEU A 22 11.30 1.06 3.47
N ARG A 23 10.02 0.73 3.59
CA ARG A 23 9.47 -0.11 4.67
C ARG A 23 10.02 -1.54 4.64
N HIS A 24 10.26 -2.08 3.47
CA HIS A 24 10.68 -3.47 3.29
C HIS A 24 12.22 -3.64 3.30
N VAL A 25 12.97 -2.56 3.15
CA VAL A 25 14.42 -2.56 3.38
C VAL A 25 14.70 -2.57 4.88
N ASP A 26 15.73 -3.30 5.30
CA ASP A 26 16.16 -3.33 6.69
C ASP A 26 16.46 -1.91 7.17
N ARG A 27 16.06 -1.59 8.41
CA ARG A 27 16.20 -0.23 8.90
C ARG A 27 17.55 -0.03 9.61
N PRO A 28 18.28 1.04 9.31
CA PRO A 28 19.37 1.47 10.18
C PRO A 28 18.76 1.89 11.54
N TYR A 29 19.33 1.35 12.61
CA TYR A 29 18.92 1.69 13.97
C TYR A 29 19.30 3.14 14.25
N GLY A 30 18.38 3.95 14.76
CA GLY A 30 18.65 5.32 15.18
C GLY A 30 17.40 6.20 15.23
N SER A 31 17.63 7.46 15.64
CA SER A 31 16.59 8.48 15.83
C SER A 31 15.77 8.83 14.60
N PHE A 32 16.23 8.45 13.41
CA PHE A 32 15.49 8.63 12.14
C PHE A 32 14.29 7.69 12.00
N ASN A 33 14.24 6.58 12.75
CA ASN A 33 13.16 5.61 12.61
C ASN A 33 11.78 6.20 12.89
N TYR A 34 11.66 7.18 13.77
CA TYR A 34 10.38 7.81 14.08
C TYR A 34 9.83 8.65 12.90
N ILE A 35 10.69 9.37 12.16
CA ILE A 35 10.26 10.10 10.95
C ILE A 35 9.84 9.11 9.88
N ILE A 36 10.64 8.07 9.68
CA ILE A 36 10.32 6.99 8.76
C ILE A 36 9.02 6.33 9.19
N ASP A 37 8.78 6.10 10.47
CA ASP A 37 7.59 5.46 10.98
C ASP A 37 6.33 6.31 10.82
N LEU A 38 6.41 7.64 10.91
CA LEU A 38 5.29 8.49 10.58
C LEU A 38 4.86 8.34 9.13
N PHE A 39 5.83 8.39 8.20
CA PHE A 39 5.56 8.28 6.77
C PHE A 39 5.49 6.84 6.29
N ASN A 40 6.07 5.90 7.03
CA ASN A 40 6.26 4.52 6.65
C ASN A 40 5.18 3.60 7.18
N TYR A 41 4.60 3.96 8.31
CA TYR A 41 3.69 3.05 8.97
C TYR A 41 2.32 3.10 8.29
N ARG A 42 2.13 2.21 7.29
CA ARG A 42 0.79 1.85 6.76
C ARG A 42 -0.08 3.05 6.34
N SER A 43 0.18 4.27 6.88
CA SER A 43 -0.58 5.47 6.57
C SER A 43 -0.60 5.77 5.08
N LEU A 44 0.54 5.64 4.42
CA LEU A 44 0.67 6.01 3.02
C LEU A 44 -0.17 5.11 2.09
N ILE A 45 -0.29 3.83 2.41
CA ILE A 45 -1.09 2.92 1.59
C ILE A 45 -2.58 3.27 1.68
N PHE A 46 -3.03 3.85 2.82
CA PHE A 46 -4.40 4.29 2.99
C PHE A 46 -4.76 5.53 2.16
N PHE A 47 -3.77 6.30 1.71
CA PHE A 47 -3.98 7.31 0.67
C PHE A 47 -4.57 6.70 -0.61
N PHE A 48 -4.11 5.53 -1.03
CA PHE A 48 -4.67 4.86 -2.20
C PHE A 48 -6.12 4.43 -1.99
N PHE A 49 -6.50 3.97 -0.80
CA PHE A 49 -7.90 3.64 -0.50
C PHE A 49 -8.78 4.87 -0.49
N LEU A 50 -8.33 5.97 0.13
CA LEU A 50 -9.00 7.26 0.10
C LEU A 50 -9.20 7.75 -1.34
N ALA A 51 -8.13 7.77 -2.12
CA ALA A 51 -8.16 8.17 -3.52
C ALA A 51 -9.05 7.25 -4.36
N ALA A 52 -8.98 5.93 -4.14
CA ALA A 52 -9.81 4.98 -4.85
C ALA A 52 -11.30 5.18 -4.56
N GLY A 53 -11.67 5.48 -3.31
CA GLY A 53 -13.04 5.84 -2.93
C GLY A 53 -13.47 7.16 -3.57
N TYR A 54 -12.63 8.19 -3.50
CA TYR A 54 -12.91 9.51 -4.08
C TYR A 54 -13.11 9.45 -5.60
N PHE A 55 -12.27 8.72 -6.34
CA PHE A 55 -12.36 8.61 -7.80
C PHE A 55 -13.27 7.48 -8.30
N THR A 56 -14.00 6.81 -7.42
CA THR A 56 -14.96 5.79 -7.83
C THR A 56 -16.03 6.38 -8.74
N HIS A 57 -16.29 5.74 -9.90
CA HIS A 57 -17.38 6.16 -10.78
C HIS A 57 -18.73 5.97 -10.11
N LYS A 58 -19.70 6.80 -10.50
CA LYS A 58 -21.10 6.64 -10.02
C LYS A 58 -21.60 5.25 -10.44
N ALA A 59 -22.19 4.55 -9.49
CA ALA A 59 -22.86 3.30 -9.77
C ALA A 59 -24.08 3.53 -10.69
N GLN A 60 -24.28 2.62 -11.64
CA GLN A 60 -25.48 2.65 -12.48
C GLN A 60 -26.71 2.21 -11.68
N ALA A 61 -27.89 2.64 -12.13
CA ALA A 61 -29.15 2.18 -11.55
C ALA A 61 -29.23 0.65 -11.63
N GLY A 62 -29.61 0.00 -10.53
CA GLY A 62 -29.66 -1.48 -10.47
C GLY A 62 -28.31 -2.19 -10.24
N GLN A 63 -27.19 -1.53 -10.38
CA GLN A 63 -25.86 -2.15 -10.18
C GLN A 63 -25.58 -2.39 -8.70
N TRP A 64 -25.43 -3.64 -8.29
CA TRP A 64 -25.09 -4.04 -6.92
C TRP A 64 -23.59 -4.28 -6.74
N LEU A 65 -22.91 -4.77 -7.80
CA LEU A 65 -21.49 -5.11 -7.81
C LEU A 65 -20.82 -4.45 -9.01
N ASP A 66 -19.61 -3.92 -8.83
CA ASP A 66 -18.79 -3.36 -9.92
C ASP A 66 -17.81 -4.40 -10.47
N TRP A 67 -18.36 -5.36 -11.23
CA TRP A 67 -17.56 -6.44 -11.82
C TRP A 67 -16.53 -5.93 -12.84
N LYS A 68 -16.86 -4.88 -13.59
CA LYS A 68 -15.94 -4.32 -14.59
C LYS A 68 -14.66 -3.79 -13.96
N ARG A 69 -14.78 -3.01 -12.88
CA ARG A 69 -13.64 -2.47 -12.14
C ARG A 69 -12.89 -3.59 -11.40
N THR A 70 -13.63 -4.49 -10.79
CA THR A 70 -13.08 -5.66 -10.07
C THR A 70 -12.19 -6.49 -11.00
N ARG A 71 -12.66 -6.81 -12.21
CA ARG A 71 -11.88 -7.56 -13.19
C ARG A 71 -10.59 -6.85 -13.60
N THR A 72 -10.59 -5.51 -13.75
CA THR A 72 -9.37 -4.77 -14.09
C THR A 72 -8.30 -4.83 -13.00
N LEU A 73 -8.68 -5.01 -11.74
CA LEU A 73 -7.77 -5.20 -10.62
C LEU A 73 -7.38 -6.67 -10.41
N LEU A 74 -8.33 -7.58 -10.68
CA LEU A 74 -8.15 -9.02 -10.48
C LEU A 74 -7.09 -9.60 -11.42
N VAL A 75 -7.04 -9.17 -12.66
CA VAL A 75 -6.06 -9.67 -13.65
C VAL A 75 -4.62 -9.39 -13.20
N PRO A 76 -4.21 -8.16 -12.87
CA PRO A 76 -2.87 -7.92 -12.34
C PRO A 76 -2.65 -8.62 -10.99
N PHE A 77 -3.66 -8.73 -10.12
CA PHE A 77 -3.52 -9.46 -8.86
C PHE A 77 -3.16 -10.92 -9.08
N VAL A 78 -3.93 -11.64 -9.91
CA VAL A 78 -3.66 -13.06 -10.21
C VAL A 78 -2.31 -13.23 -10.90
N PHE A 79 -1.99 -12.38 -11.88
CA PHE A 79 -0.70 -12.43 -12.57
C PHE A 79 0.47 -12.24 -11.61
N TRP A 80 0.45 -11.17 -10.79
CA TRP A 80 1.56 -10.89 -9.88
C TRP A 80 1.64 -11.90 -8.73
N THR A 81 0.52 -12.46 -8.27
CA THR A 81 0.55 -13.57 -7.32
C THR A 81 1.23 -14.78 -7.94
N ALA A 82 0.85 -15.17 -9.15
CA ALA A 82 1.44 -16.32 -9.83
C ALA A 82 2.93 -16.10 -10.15
N VAL A 83 3.26 -14.99 -10.83
CA VAL A 83 4.63 -14.71 -11.27
C VAL A 83 5.54 -14.36 -10.09
N ALA A 84 5.09 -13.44 -9.22
CA ALA A 84 5.92 -12.99 -8.12
C ALA A 84 6.15 -14.09 -7.09
N SER A 85 5.06 -14.72 -6.62
CA SER A 85 5.17 -15.67 -5.51
C SER A 85 5.68 -17.02 -5.98
N ILE A 86 5.07 -17.60 -7.01
CA ILE A 86 5.35 -18.99 -7.40
C ILE A 86 6.63 -19.09 -8.22
N LEU A 87 6.80 -18.22 -9.24
CA LEU A 87 7.89 -18.36 -10.20
C LEU A 87 9.18 -17.66 -9.78
N LEU A 88 9.12 -16.65 -8.90
CA LEU A 88 10.28 -15.84 -8.54
C LEU A 88 10.65 -15.97 -7.06
N LEU A 89 9.74 -15.71 -6.12
CA LEU A 89 10.07 -15.68 -4.71
C LEU A 89 10.36 -17.08 -4.14
N GLN A 90 9.54 -18.08 -4.46
CA GLN A 90 9.75 -19.45 -3.98
C GLN A 90 11.09 -20.03 -4.44
N PRO A 91 11.50 -19.97 -5.73
CA PRO A 91 12.85 -20.38 -6.13
C PRO A 91 13.98 -19.61 -5.44
N MET A 92 13.79 -18.32 -5.16
CA MET A 92 14.80 -17.53 -4.44
C MET A 92 14.91 -17.92 -2.96
N MET A 93 13.80 -18.25 -2.29
CA MET A 93 13.80 -18.75 -0.91
C MET A 93 14.58 -20.06 -0.80
N HIS A 94 14.46 -20.93 -1.79
CA HIS A 94 15.09 -22.24 -1.86
C HIS A 94 16.25 -22.27 -2.86
N TRP A 95 17.00 -21.17 -2.94
CA TRP A 95 18.02 -20.96 -3.99
C TRP A 95 19.04 -22.07 -4.11
N SER A 96 19.62 -22.56 -3.00
CA SER A 96 20.61 -23.63 -2.99
C SER A 96 20.03 -24.95 -3.51
N GLN A 97 18.80 -25.30 -3.14
CA GLN A 97 18.10 -26.49 -3.62
C GLN A 97 17.74 -26.34 -5.11
N THR A 98 17.26 -25.17 -5.50
CA THR A 98 16.91 -24.86 -6.90
C THR A 98 18.13 -24.96 -7.81
N LEU A 99 19.31 -24.47 -7.40
CA LEU A 99 20.56 -24.61 -8.16
C LEU A 99 21.05 -26.08 -8.24
N ALA A 100 20.77 -26.87 -7.22
CA ALA A 100 21.06 -28.28 -7.23
C ALA A 100 20.08 -29.13 -8.05
N GLY A 101 19.04 -28.48 -8.65
CA GLY A 101 17.98 -29.18 -9.36
C GLY A 101 17.00 -29.93 -8.45
N ASP A 102 17.07 -29.67 -7.14
CA ASP A 102 16.14 -30.23 -6.16
C ASP A 102 14.91 -29.31 -6.01
N PHE A 103 13.79 -29.74 -6.55
CA PHE A 103 12.49 -29.06 -6.47
C PHE A 103 11.56 -29.70 -5.44
N SER A 104 12.07 -30.50 -4.49
CA SER A 104 11.29 -31.14 -3.43
C SER A 104 10.61 -30.13 -2.49
N TRP A 105 11.12 -28.90 -2.44
CA TRP A 105 10.51 -27.77 -1.73
C TRP A 105 9.19 -27.29 -2.35
N PHE A 106 8.95 -27.57 -3.65
CA PHE A 106 7.72 -27.23 -4.34
C PHE A 106 6.63 -28.24 -4.01
N LYS A 107 6.06 -28.15 -2.84
CA LYS A 107 4.98 -29.01 -2.39
C LYS A 107 3.64 -28.42 -2.81
N TRP A 108 3.19 -28.72 -4.01
CA TRP A 108 1.89 -28.33 -4.53
C TRP A 108 0.73 -28.75 -3.62
N GLU A 109 0.90 -29.83 -2.88
CA GLU A 109 -0.11 -30.40 -1.99
C GLU A 109 -0.33 -29.63 -0.68
N MET A 110 0.65 -28.81 -0.24
CA MET A 110 0.54 -28.07 1.02
C MET A 110 -0.33 -26.81 0.93
N MET A 111 -0.52 -26.26 -0.26
CA MET A 111 -1.20 -24.97 -0.43
C MET A 111 -2.68 -24.96 -0.03
N PRO A 112 -3.53 -25.93 -0.40
CA PRO A 112 -4.96 -25.87 -0.08
C PRO A 112 -5.39 -26.62 1.18
N ARG A 113 -4.67 -27.67 1.59
CA ARG A 113 -5.16 -28.58 2.64
C ARG A 113 -4.96 -28.09 4.06
N GLU A 114 -3.81 -27.48 4.35
CA GLU A 114 -3.49 -27.01 5.69
C GLU A 114 -4.03 -25.62 6.00
N MET A 115 -4.28 -24.80 4.98
CA MET A 115 -4.66 -23.39 5.15
C MET A 115 -6.15 -23.12 4.89
N GLY A 116 -6.88 -24.04 4.26
CA GLY A 116 -8.24 -23.80 3.81
C GLY A 116 -8.35 -22.73 2.71
N LEU A 117 -9.37 -22.81 1.86
CA LEU A 117 -9.57 -21.92 0.72
C LEU A 117 -9.58 -20.42 1.13
N LEU A 118 -10.15 -20.09 2.28
CA LEU A 118 -10.20 -18.71 2.79
C LEU A 118 -8.82 -18.21 3.22
N ASN A 119 -8.01 -19.03 3.86
CA ASN A 119 -6.64 -18.68 4.18
C ASN A 119 -5.77 -18.60 2.91
N TRP A 120 -5.97 -19.50 1.95
CA TRP A 120 -5.30 -19.45 0.67
C TRP A 120 -5.58 -18.15 -0.09
N CYS A 121 -6.83 -17.72 -0.15
CA CYS A 121 -7.19 -16.41 -0.70
C CYS A 121 -6.65 -15.24 0.12
N TYR A 122 -6.26 -15.49 1.38
CA TYR A 122 -5.86 -14.46 2.33
C TYR A 122 -4.34 -14.40 2.56
N TRP A 123 -3.62 -15.47 2.31
CA TRP A 123 -2.16 -15.48 2.37
C TRP A 123 -1.56 -14.85 1.12
N ASP A 124 -0.62 -13.97 1.34
CA ASP A 124 0.01 -13.18 0.29
C ASP A 124 1.12 -13.97 -0.44
N PHE A 125 1.14 -15.31 -0.36
CA PHE A 125 2.16 -16.16 -0.99
C PHE A 125 3.55 -15.50 -0.98
N ASP A 126 4.02 -15.09 0.19
CA ASP A 126 5.29 -14.38 0.41
C ASP A 126 5.41 -13.00 -0.26
N ASN A 127 4.47 -12.59 -1.11
CA ASN A 127 4.43 -11.24 -1.63
C ASN A 127 3.53 -10.35 -0.78
N VAL A 128 4.02 -10.02 0.41
CA VAL A 128 3.33 -9.22 1.43
C VAL A 128 2.63 -7.97 0.89
N PRO A 129 3.16 -7.22 -0.09
CA PRO A 129 2.48 -6.05 -0.64
C PRO A 129 1.13 -6.30 -1.30
N LEU A 130 0.86 -7.50 -1.79
CA LEU A 130 -0.39 -7.77 -2.56
C LEU A 130 -1.67 -7.72 -1.73
N TRP A 131 -1.60 -7.75 -0.38
CA TRP A 131 -2.76 -7.61 0.48
C TRP A 131 -3.60 -6.34 0.18
N PHE A 132 -2.92 -5.24 -0.15
CA PHE A 132 -3.56 -4.00 -0.55
C PHE A 132 -4.45 -4.18 -1.79
N LEU A 133 -3.90 -4.82 -2.83
CA LEU A 133 -4.63 -5.01 -4.09
C LEU A 133 -5.85 -5.92 -3.88
N ARG A 134 -5.71 -6.96 -3.10
CA ARG A 134 -6.82 -7.85 -2.70
C ARG A 134 -7.94 -7.07 -1.98
N THR A 135 -7.58 -6.28 -0.96
CA THR A 135 -8.55 -5.45 -0.24
C THR A 135 -9.22 -4.44 -1.17
N LEU A 136 -8.45 -3.84 -2.09
CA LEU A 136 -8.98 -2.91 -3.08
C LEU A 136 -9.95 -3.59 -4.06
N ILE A 137 -9.71 -4.85 -4.43
CA ILE A 137 -10.61 -5.66 -5.27
C ILE A 137 -11.97 -5.82 -4.57
N LEU A 138 -11.98 -6.20 -3.29
CA LEU A 138 -13.21 -6.34 -2.51
C LEU A 138 -13.96 -5.00 -2.40
N LEU A 139 -13.25 -3.92 -2.08
CA LEU A 139 -13.86 -2.60 -1.99
C LEU A 139 -14.39 -2.10 -3.34
N ALA A 140 -13.70 -2.38 -4.43
CA ALA A 140 -14.19 -2.07 -5.77
C ALA A 140 -15.44 -2.85 -6.11
N LEU A 141 -15.49 -4.15 -5.77
CA LEU A 141 -16.65 -5.02 -6.01
C LEU A 141 -17.90 -4.48 -5.32
N PHE A 142 -17.77 -4.13 -4.02
CA PHE A 142 -18.89 -3.65 -3.22
C PHE A 142 -19.10 -2.14 -3.27
N SER A 143 -18.34 -1.41 -4.09
CA SER A 143 -18.45 0.05 -4.18
C SER A 143 -19.86 0.57 -4.51
N PRO A 144 -20.69 -0.09 -5.37
CA PRO A 144 -22.04 0.38 -5.64
C PRO A 144 -22.96 0.34 -4.41
N LEU A 145 -22.74 -0.66 -3.51
CA LEU A 145 -23.47 -0.76 -2.26
C LEU A 145 -23.13 0.41 -1.33
N LEU A 146 -21.83 0.70 -1.15
CA LEU A 146 -21.36 1.83 -0.34
C LEU A 146 -21.85 3.18 -0.90
N GLN A 147 -21.93 3.31 -2.23
CA GLN A 147 -22.44 4.53 -2.88
C GLN A 147 -23.94 4.77 -2.65
N ARG A 148 -24.73 3.74 -2.34
CA ARG A 148 -26.16 3.88 -2.04
C ARG A 148 -26.46 4.27 -0.61
N MET A 149 -25.50 4.07 0.31
CA MET A 149 -25.69 4.42 1.71
C MET A 149 -25.91 5.93 1.86
N PRO A 150 -26.86 6.38 2.68
CA PRO A 150 -27.00 7.79 3.04
C PRO A 150 -25.70 8.35 3.61
N SER A 151 -25.42 9.63 3.39
CA SER A 151 -24.16 10.25 3.83
C SER A 151 -23.91 10.13 5.33
N LYS A 152 -24.97 10.21 6.15
CA LYS A 152 -24.87 10.02 7.61
C LYS A 152 -24.45 8.57 7.97
N VAL A 153 -25.05 7.58 7.30
CA VAL A 153 -24.72 6.16 7.50
C VAL A 153 -23.27 5.87 7.06
N LEU A 154 -22.87 6.45 5.94
CA LEU A 154 -21.49 6.31 5.44
C LEU A 154 -20.47 6.93 6.42
N LEU A 155 -20.79 8.08 7.03
CA LEU A 155 -19.92 8.69 8.05
C LEU A 155 -19.86 7.83 9.32
N VAL A 156 -20.99 7.31 9.78
CA VAL A 156 -21.02 6.37 10.91
C VAL A 156 -20.16 5.13 10.60
N LEU A 157 -20.27 4.58 9.40
CA LEU A 157 -19.42 3.45 8.97
C LEU A 157 -17.92 3.83 9.04
N VAL A 158 -17.52 5.02 8.58
CA VAL A 158 -16.13 5.50 8.69
C VAL A 158 -15.67 5.50 10.14
N LEU A 159 -16.46 6.07 11.04
CA LEU A 159 -16.12 6.15 12.48
C LEU A 159 -16.04 4.77 13.12
N LEU A 160 -16.98 3.87 12.81
CA LEU A 160 -16.96 2.49 13.29
C LEU A 160 -15.75 1.71 12.76
N CYS A 161 -15.36 1.91 11.49
CA CYS A 161 -14.18 1.29 10.93
C CYS A 161 -12.90 1.77 11.63
N PHE A 162 -12.79 3.06 11.92
CA PHE A 162 -11.64 3.62 12.62
C PHE A 162 -11.56 3.09 14.05
N ALA A 163 -12.64 3.21 14.82
CA ALA A 163 -12.70 2.69 16.19
C ALA A 163 -12.48 1.17 16.25
N GLY A 164 -13.11 0.41 15.36
CA GLY A 164 -12.94 -1.04 15.29
C GLY A 164 -11.52 -1.47 14.92
N SER A 165 -10.88 -0.75 13.99
CA SER A 165 -9.47 -0.97 13.66
C SER A 165 -8.57 -0.72 14.86
N ASP A 166 -8.78 0.37 15.61
CA ASP A 166 -7.99 0.70 16.80
C ASP A 166 -8.13 -0.38 17.90
N VAL A 167 -9.35 -0.85 18.15
CA VAL A 167 -9.60 -1.93 19.13
C VAL A 167 -8.92 -3.23 18.73
N LEU A 168 -9.02 -3.63 17.47
CA LEU A 168 -8.40 -4.85 16.98
C LEU A 168 -6.87 -4.76 17.00
N CYS A 169 -6.32 -3.62 16.62
CA CYS A 169 -4.88 -3.38 16.67
C CYS A 169 -4.33 -3.42 18.10
N ALA A 170 -5.07 -2.87 19.07
CA ALA A 170 -4.70 -2.94 20.49
C ALA A 170 -4.68 -4.39 21.00
N ARG A 171 -5.67 -5.20 20.63
CA ARG A 171 -5.72 -6.63 20.95
C ARG A 171 -4.56 -7.41 20.35
N ASP A 172 -4.24 -7.19 19.07
CA ASP A 172 -3.10 -7.85 18.41
C ASP A 172 -1.79 -7.52 19.12
N ALA A 173 -1.60 -6.28 19.54
CA ALA A 173 -0.42 -5.84 20.28
C ALA A 173 -0.31 -6.53 21.67
N GLU A 174 -1.42 -6.67 22.38
CA GLU A 174 -1.46 -7.36 23.67
C GLU A 174 -1.13 -8.84 23.53
N THR A 175 -1.67 -9.47 22.49
CA THR A 175 -1.43 -10.87 22.18
C THR A 175 0.02 -11.14 21.76
N ALA A 176 0.61 -10.27 20.95
CA ALA A 176 2.01 -10.37 20.58
C ALA A 176 2.95 -10.29 21.81
N ARG A 177 2.60 -9.48 22.81
CA ARG A 177 3.36 -9.40 24.09
C ARG A 177 3.21 -10.65 24.95
N SER A 178 2.06 -11.32 24.91
CA SER A 178 1.79 -12.50 25.73
C SER A 178 2.40 -13.79 25.18
N HIS A 179 3.18 -13.75 24.09
CA HIS A 179 3.73 -14.92 23.38
C HIS A 179 2.71 -16.01 22.99
N LYS A 180 1.44 -15.69 23.06
CA LYS A 180 0.39 -16.60 22.60
C LYS A 180 0.27 -16.41 21.09
N SER A 181 0.77 -17.38 20.33
CA SER A 181 0.58 -17.41 18.88
C SER A 181 -0.92 -17.45 18.56
N TRP A 182 -1.43 -16.38 18.07
CA TRP A 182 -2.81 -16.34 17.61
C TRP A 182 -2.91 -16.96 16.21
N SER A 183 -3.02 -18.24 16.17
CA SER A 183 -3.82 -18.87 15.13
C SER A 183 -5.29 -18.78 15.54
N VAL A 184 -5.88 -17.59 15.50
CA VAL A 184 -7.33 -17.52 15.44
C VAL A 184 -7.70 -17.99 14.05
N GLY A 185 -7.97 -19.29 13.92
CA GLY A 185 -8.20 -19.98 12.66
C GLY A 185 -9.40 -19.51 11.84
N TRP A 186 -9.97 -18.35 12.18
CA TRP A 186 -11.16 -17.79 11.57
C TRP A 186 -11.00 -16.33 11.11
N LEU A 187 -10.08 -15.55 11.71
CA LEU A 187 -9.91 -14.15 11.34
C LEU A 187 -8.66 -14.01 10.49
N PRO A 188 -8.81 -13.44 9.29
CA PRO A 188 -7.70 -13.24 8.40
C PRO A 188 -6.64 -12.36 9.06
N PHE A 189 -5.40 -12.77 8.98
CA PHE A 189 -4.23 -11.98 9.29
C PHE A 189 -4.41 -10.58 8.69
N ARG A 190 -4.35 -9.52 9.52
CA ARG A 190 -4.58 -8.11 9.13
C ARG A 190 -6.05 -7.68 8.94
N LEU A 191 -6.99 -8.29 9.64
CA LEU A 191 -8.38 -7.84 9.59
C LEU A 191 -8.53 -6.34 9.91
N TYR A 192 -7.80 -5.84 10.90
CA TYR A 192 -7.84 -4.43 11.28
C TYR A 192 -7.37 -3.50 10.14
N GLU A 193 -6.39 -3.90 9.32
CA GLU A 193 -5.97 -3.14 8.14
C GLU A 193 -7.06 -3.09 7.07
N SER A 194 -7.76 -4.19 6.85
CA SER A 194 -8.88 -4.27 5.90
C SER A 194 -10.06 -3.42 6.36
N ILE A 195 -10.36 -3.40 7.66
CA ILE A 195 -11.39 -2.55 8.24
C ILE A 195 -11.00 -1.07 8.11
N LEU A 196 -9.75 -0.73 8.40
CA LEU A 196 -9.25 0.62 8.24
C LEU A 196 -9.28 1.07 6.77
N ALA A 197 -8.95 0.17 5.83
CA ALA A 197 -9.04 0.42 4.39
C ALA A 197 -10.49 0.71 3.95
N LEU A 198 -11.47 -0.03 4.47
CA LEU A 198 -12.89 0.24 4.27
C LEU A 198 -13.26 1.63 4.79
N GLY A 199 -12.75 2.02 5.96
CA GLY A 199 -12.92 3.36 6.53
C GLY A 199 -12.41 4.46 5.61
N PHE A 200 -11.16 4.36 5.14
CA PHE A 200 -10.57 5.36 4.22
C PHE A 200 -11.25 5.38 2.85
N TYR A 201 -11.61 4.23 2.30
CA TYR A 201 -12.37 4.16 1.05
C TYR A 201 -13.72 4.85 1.18
N SER A 202 -14.44 4.57 2.26
CA SER A 202 -15.75 5.18 2.57
C SER A 202 -15.63 6.68 2.83
N LEU A 203 -14.54 7.12 3.48
CA LEU A 203 -14.23 8.54 3.66
C LEU A 203 -14.00 9.24 2.31
N GLY A 204 -13.28 8.61 1.38
CA GLY A 204 -13.11 9.11 0.02
C GLY A 204 -14.44 9.28 -0.73
N LEU A 205 -15.34 8.29 -0.63
CA LEU A 205 -16.70 8.37 -1.18
C LEU A 205 -17.51 9.50 -0.52
N TRP A 206 -17.38 9.65 0.80
CA TRP A 206 -18.09 10.70 1.56
C TRP A 206 -17.60 12.09 1.16
N ILE A 207 -16.29 12.34 1.10
CA ILE A 207 -15.70 13.61 0.67
C ILE A 207 -16.20 13.98 -0.73
N ARG A 208 -16.22 13.04 -1.66
CA ARG A 208 -16.69 13.26 -3.03
C ARG A 208 -18.13 13.76 -3.11
N ARG A 209 -19.00 13.42 -2.17
CA ARG A 209 -20.39 13.88 -2.15
C ARG A 209 -20.52 15.37 -1.82
N TYR A 210 -19.58 15.91 -1.05
CA TYR A 210 -19.61 17.30 -0.58
C TYR A 210 -18.65 18.21 -1.34
N ALA A 211 -17.62 17.67 -1.93
CA ALA A 211 -16.63 18.45 -2.65
C ALA A 211 -16.39 17.84 -4.03
N ASP A 212 -16.66 18.63 -5.06
CA ASP A 212 -16.13 18.35 -6.38
C ASP A 212 -14.59 18.40 -6.35
N PHE A 213 -13.98 17.96 -7.45
CA PHE A 213 -12.53 17.83 -7.50
C PHE A 213 -11.81 19.18 -7.36
N ALA A 214 -12.37 20.27 -7.90
CA ALA A 214 -11.76 21.60 -7.81
C ALA A 214 -11.77 22.10 -6.36
N ARG A 215 -12.91 21.97 -5.67
CA ARG A 215 -13.06 22.36 -4.25
C ARG A 215 -12.14 21.52 -3.35
N PHE A 216 -12.08 20.21 -3.56
CA PHE A 216 -11.21 19.34 -2.80
C PHE A 216 -9.73 19.72 -2.99
N THR A 217 -9.30 19.95 -4.23
CA THR A 217 -7.93 20.38 -4.53
C THR A 217 -7.62 21.76 -3.93
N ALA A 218 -8.56 22.71 -4.04
CA ALA A 218 -8.41 24.03 -3.42
C ALA A 218 -8.25 23.91 -1.90
N PHE A 219 -9.09 23.09 -1.26
CA PHE A 219 -8.99 22.82 0.18
C PHE A 219 -7.61 22.24 0.57
N VAL A 220 -7.17 21.18 -0.13
CA VAL A 220 -5.86 20.55 0.14
C VAL A 220 -4.73 21.57 -0.03
N ARG A 221 -4.74 22.40 -1.07
CA ARG A 221 -3.71 23.42 -1.30
C ARG A 221 -3.73 24.53 -0.24
N SER A 222 -4.92 25.00 0.15
CA SER A 222 -5.05 26.09 1.15
C SER A 222 -4.59 25.67 2.54
N TYR A 223 -4.80 24.42 2.90
CA TYR A 223 -4.47 23.90 4.23
C TYR A 223 -3.28 22.93 4.22
N ALA A 224 -2.47 22.94 3.17
CA ALA A 224 -1.36 21.99 2.98
C ALA A 224 -0.36 21.97 4.15
N TRP A 225 -0.07 23.13 4.75
CA TRP A 225 0.84 23.27 5.89
C TRP A 225 0.30 22.66 7.19
N ALA A 226 -1.01 22.72 7.40
CA ALA A 226 -1.60 22.34 8.68
C ALA A 226 -1.29 20.89 9.09
N PRO A 227 -1.53 19.85 8.25
CA PRO A 227 -1.20 18.47 8.62
C PRO A 227 0.32 18.24 8.73
N VAL A 228 1.14 18.96 7.97
CA VAL A 228 2.62 18.85 8.04
C VAL A 228 3.12 19.41 9.38
N VAL A 229 2.67 20.60 9.76
CA VAL A 229 3.03 21.20 11.05
C VAL A 229 2.49 20.35 12.21
N ALA A 230 1.23 19.88 12.12
CA ALA A 230 0.66 19.00 13.14
C ALA A 230 1.50 17.72 13.30
N ALA A 231 1.94 17.11 12.20
CA ALA A 231 2.80 15.94 12.24
C ALA A 231 4.16 16.24 12.91
N LEU A 232 4.80 17.34 12.55
CA LEU A 232 6.08 17.73 13.12
C LEU A 232 6.00 18.04 14.63
N LEU A 233 4.87 18.54 15.11
CA LEU A 233 4.68 18.85 16.54
C LEU A 233 4.26 17.61 17.34
N LEU A 234 3.36 16.80 16.82
CA LEU A 234 2.80 15.65 17.55
C LEU A 234 3.75 14.47 17.62
N LEU A 235 4.59 14.27 16.61
CA LEU A 235 5.49 13.12 16.57
C LEU A 235 6.51 13.12 17.72
N PRO A 236 7.29 14.19 17.95
CA PRO A 236 8.22 14.22 19.07
C PRO A 236 7.50 14.00 20.41
N LEU A 237 6.26 14.51 20.53
CA LEU A 237 5.44 14.36 21.72
C LEU A 237 5.05 12.89 21.94
N VAL A 238 4.55 12.23 20.92
CA VAL A 238 4.17 10.80 20.97
C VAL A 238 5.36 9.92 21.33
N TYR A 239 6.55 10.23 20.80
CA TYR A 239 7.77 9.50 21.11
C TYR A 239 8.34 9.79 22.50
N SER A 240 8.30 11.05 22.96
CA SER A 240 8.83 11.45 24.28
C SER A 240 8.03 10.85 25.44
N PHE A 241 6.74 10.57 25.26
CA PHE A 241 5.90 9.90 26.24
C PHE A 241 6.01 8.38 26.24
N GLY A 242 6.97 7.80 25.52
CA GLY A 242 7.16 6.35 25.47
C GLY A 242 5.98 5.62 24.82
N PHE A 243 5.08 6.35 24.18
CA PHE A 243 4.09 5.77 23.28
C PHE A 243 4.80 5.21 22.05
N TYR A 244 5.59 4.19 22.27
CA TYR A 244 6.02 3.29 21.20
C TYR A 244 4.73 2.61 20.72
N PRO A 245 4.21 2.98 19.55
CA PRO A 245 2.93 2.47 19.17
C PRO A 245 3.08 1.06 18.57
N PRO A 246 2.84 0.01 19.34
CA PRO A 246 2.29 -1.18 18.71
C PRO A 246 0.84 -0.89 18.30
N VAL A 247 0.24 0.17 18.84
CA VAL A 247 -1.13 0.57 18.57
C VAL A 247 -1.12 1.65 17.50
N GLN A 248 -1.41 1.26 16.28
CA GLN A 248 -1.65 2.20 15.18
C GLN A 248 -3.03 2.83 15.38
N SER A 249 -3.03 4.00 15.98
CA SER A 249 -4.23 4.81 16.04
C SER A 249 -4.65 5.22 14.62
N SER A 250 -5.91 4.99 14.26
CA SER A 250 -6.50 5.47 13.02
C SER A 250 -6.33 6.98 12.84
N ALA A 251 -6.24 7.73 13.95
CA ALA A 251 -5.96 9.16 13.96
C ALA A 251 -4.55 9.47 13.44
N LEU A 252 -3.52 8.71 13.84
CA LEU A 252 -2.16 8.87 13.32
C LEU A 252 -2.07 8.49 11.84
N VAL A 253 -2.79 7.45 11.42
CA VAL A 253 -2.88 7.08 10.01
C VAL A 253 -3.55 8.19 9.20
N LEU A 254 -4.63 8.79 9.70
CA LEU A 254 -5.31 9.91 9.06
C LEU A 254 -4.39 11.14 8.97
N LEU A 255 -3.64 11.44 10.03
CA LEU A 255 -2.63 12.49 10.02
C LEU A 255 -1.55 12.24 8.96
N GLY A 256 -1.02 11.01 8.86
CA GLY A 256 -0.02 10.63 7.86
C GLY A 256 -0.54 10.73 6.42
N VAL A 257 -1.78 10.31 6.16
CA VAL A 257 -2.44 10.49 4.85
C VAL A 257 -2.61 11.98 4.53
N SER A 258 -3.07 12.77 5.49
CA SER A 258 -3.26 14.22 5.32
C SER A 258 -1.92 14.93 5.11
N CYS A 259 -0.88 14.54 5.85
CA CYS A 259 0.49 15.05 5.70
C CYS A 259 1.05 14.74 4.29
N THR A 260 0.83 13.52 3.79
CA THR A 260 1.23 13.13 2.44
C THR A 260 0.57 14.03 1.38
N MET A 261 -0.73 14.27 1.51
CA MET A 261 -1.45 15.19 0.60
C MET A 261 -0.91 16.61 0.72
N GLY A 262 -0.64 17.07 1.94
CA GLY A 262 -0.04 18.38 2.20
C GLY A 262 1.33 18.52 1.54
N ILE A 263 2.24 17.55 1.74
CA ILE A 263 3.57 17.55 1.11
C ILE A 263 3.45 17.58 -0.41
N GLY A 264 2.58 16.75 -1.00
CA GLY A 264 2.35 16.75 -2.44
C GLY A 264 1.91 18.13 -2.97
N ALA A 265 0.96 18.78 -2.28
CA ALA A 265 0.47 20.11 -2.64
C ALA A 265 1.56 21.19 -2.47
N LEU A 266 2.35 21.14 -1.39
CA LEU A 266 3.47 22.06 -1.17
C LEU A 266 4.58 21.87 -2.21
N CYS A 267 4.92 20.62 -2.55
CA CYS A 267 5.90 20.34 -3.61
C CYS A 267 5.42 20.89 -4.97
N GLU A 268 4.14 20.73 -5.30
CA GLU A 268 3.59 21.29 -6.54
C GLU A 268 3.66 22.82 -6.55
N GLN A 269 3.41 23.49 -5.40
CA GLN A 269 3.41 24.95 -5.30
C GLN A 269 4.79 25.56 -5.24
N TYR A 270 5.69 25.00 -4.44
CA TYR A 270 6.97 25.64 -4.11
C TYR A 270 8.18 25.00 -4.78
N LEU A 271 8.06 23.74 -5.19
CA LEU A 271 9.14 22.98 -5.84
C LEU A 271 8.67 22.34 -7.16
N PRO A 272 8.11 23.12 -8.12
CA PRO A 272 7.44 22.57 -9.29
C PRO A 272 8.36 21.69 -10.16
N ARG A 273 9.65 22.03 -10.28
CA ARG A 273 10.63 21.22 -11.05
C ARG A 273 10.87 19.87 -10.39
N PHE A 274 11.04 19.83 -9.06
CA PHE A 274 11.18 18.60 -8.31
C PHE A 274 9.90 17.75 -8.38
N CYS A 275 8.74 18.38 -8.17
CA CYS A 275 7.44 17.72 -8.30
C CYS A 275 7.28 17.09 -9.70
N ALA A 276 7.60 17.81 -10.77
CA ALA A 276 7.51 17.29 -12.13
C ALA A 276 8.47 16.10 -12.37
N ALA A 277 9.70 16.15 -11.82
CA ALA A 277 10.65 15.04 -11.89
C ALA A 277 10.09 13.78 -11.19
N VAL A 278 9.55 13.92 -9.97
CA VAL A 278 8.93 12.80 -9.24
C VAL A 278 7.71 12.27 -9.99
N VAL A 279 6.84 13.15 -10.49
CA VAL A 279 5.62 12.80 -11.23
C VAL A 279 5.91 12.06 -12.54
N SER A 280 7.10 12.23 -13.12
CA SER A 280 7.51 11.46 -14.30
C SER A 280 7.53 9.94 -14.05
N LEU A 281 7.71 9.52 -12.80
CA LEU A 281 7.66 8.11 -12.35
C LEU A 281 6.24 7.61 -12.03
N ALA A 282 5.22 8.48 -12.01
CA ALA A 282 3.87 8.09 -11.62
C ALA A 282 3.25 6.96 -12.46
N PRO A 283 3.53 6.82 -13.78
CA PRO A 283 3.09 5.65 -14.53
C PRO A 283 3.66 4.33 -14.02
N ALA A 284 4.84 4.36 -13.40
CA ALA A 284 5.51 3.19 -12.86
C ALA A 284 5.10 2.87 -11.40
N ALA A 285 4.40 3.76 -10.71
CA ALA A 285 4.16 3.65 -9.27
C ALA A 285 3.49 2.32 -8.86
N PHE A 286 2.49 1.86 -9.62
CA PHE A 286 1.85 0.56 -9.35
C PHE A 286 2.80 -0.60 -9.64
N PHE A 287 3.56 -0.54 -10.74
CA PHE A 287 4.54 -1.57 -11.06
C PHE A 287 5.63 -1.67 -9.99
N ILE A 288 6.17 -0.54 -9.55
CA ILE A 288 7.11 -0.48 -8.42
C ILE A 288 6.50 -1.15 -7.19
N TYR A 289 5.24 -0.84 -6.90
CA TYR A 289 4.54 -1.41 -5.75
C TYR A 289 4.48 -2.94 -5.79
N VAL A 290 4.21 -3.56 -6.93
CA VAL A 290 4.05 -5.02 -7.03
C VAL A 290 5.38 -5.76 -7.23
N THR A 291 6.44 -5.09 -7.71
CA THR A 291 7.74 -5.73 -8.04
C THR A 291 8.86 -5.48 -7.05
N HIS A 292 8.76 -4.41 -6.22
CA HIS A 292 9.88 -4.04 -5.33
C HIS A 292 10.31 -5.15 -4.38
N TYR A 293 9.37 -5.98 -3.92
CA TYR A 293 9.67 -7.08 -3.01
C TYR A 293 10.51 -8.16 -3.70
N ILE A 294 10.23 -8.44 -4.96
CA ILE A 294 11.01 -9.36 -5.80
C ILE A 294 12.42 -8.81 -5.99
N VAL A 295 12.53 -7.53 -6.39
CA VAL A 295 13.83 -6.87 -6.61
C VAL A 295 14.63 -6.81 -5.32
N LEU A 296 13.99 -6.52 -4.18
CA LEU A 296 14.62 -6.52 -2.87
C LEU A 296 15.26 -7.86 -2.55
N HIS A 297 14.53 -8.96 -2.71
CA HIS A 297 15.04 -10.29 -2.39
C HIS A 297 16.10 -10.78 -3.39
N ALA A 298 15.96 -10.40 -4.66
CA ALA A 298 17.00 -10.66 -5.65
C ALA A 298 18.31 -9.93 -5.30
N LEU A 299 18.22 -8.66 -4.86
CA LEU A 299 19.40 -7.90 -4.41
C LEU A 299 19.99 -8.48 -3.11
N ARG A 300 19.15 -8.88 -2.14
CA ARG A 300 19.64 -9.56 -0.93
C ARG A 300 20.40 -10.82 -1.29
N LEU A 301 19.84 -11.66 -2.12
CA LEU A 301 20.49 -12.89 -2.57
C LEU A 301 21.83 -12.60 -3.28
N ALA A 302 21.85 -11.63 -4.19
CA ALA A 302 23.06 -11.26 -4.95
C ALA A 302 24.17 -10.66 -4.06
N ILE A 303 23.81 -9.87 -3.05
CA ILE A 303 24.78 -9.14 -2.21
C ILE A 303 25.22 -9.98 -1.00
N THR A 304 24.30 -10.71 -0.38
CA THR A 304 24.56 -11.42 0.87
C THR A 304 24.67 -12.94 0.70
N GLY A 305 24.38 -13.46 -0.48
CA GLY A 305 24.33 -14.91 -0.74
C GLY A 305 23.12 -15.61 -0.12
N SER A 306 22.18 -14.87 0.51
CA SER A 306 21.02 -15.45 1.21
C SER A 306 19.74 -14.64 0.96
N TYR A 307 18.62 -15.34 0.77
CA TYR A 307 17.29 -14.72 0.62
C TYR A 307 16.91 -13.83 1.81
N GLY A 308 17.21 -14.29 3.04
CA GLY A 308 16.96 -13.56 4.30
C GLY A 308 18.13 -12.69 4.76
N GLY A 309 19.18 -12.54 3.94
CA GLY A 309 20.36 -11.75 4.30
C GLY A 309 20.04 -10.31 4.61
N LYS A 310 20.76 -9.72 5.58
CA LYS A 310 20.57 -8.33 5.98
C LYS A 310 21.57 -7.43 5.25
N PHE A 311 21.10 -6.28 4.83
CA PHE A 311 21.96 -5.21 4.35
C PHE A 311 22.75 -4.57 5.49
N THR A 312 23.94 -4.07 5.22
CA THR A 312 24.67 -3.21 6.14
C THR A 312 23.93 -1.89 6.34
N GLU A 313 24.20 -1.16 7.42
CA GLU A 313 23.56 0.13 7.68
C GLU A 313 23.73 1.12 6.51
N THR A 314 24.92 1.19 5.94
CA THR A 314 25.20 2.02 4.77
C THR A 314 24.37 1.60 3.56
N GLN A 315 24.25 0.28 3.32
CA GLN A 315 23.40 -0.22 2.24
C GLN A 315 21.94 0.14 2.44
N CYS A 316 21.42 0.06 3.67
CA CYS A 316 20.03 0.42 4.00
C CYS A 316 19.67 1.86 3.61
N LEU A 317 20.63 2.79 3.62
CA LEU A 317 20.39 4.20 3.27
C LEU A 317 20.10 4.39 1.78
N TYR A 318 20.78 3.67 0.90
CA TYR A 318 20.61 3.89 -0.56
C TYR A 318 19.83 2.80 -1.28
N MET A 319 19.67 1.60 -0.67
CA MET A 319 18.92 0.50 -1.30
C MET A 319 17.50 0.86 -1.73
N PRO A 320 16.71 1.65 -0.99
CA PRO A 320 15.39 2.05 -1.46
C PRO A 320 15.43 2.78 -2.80
N LEU A 321 16.43 3.64 -3.01
CA LEU A 321 16.62 4.36 -4.27
C LEU A 321 17.07 3.42 -5.39
N VAL A 322 17.95 2.48 -5.10
CA VAL A 322 18.41 1.46 -6.07
C VAL A 322 17.23 0.60 -6.52
N ILE A 323 16.41 0.10 -5.57
CA ILE A 323 15.23 -0.69 -5.89
C ILE A 323 14.24 0.11 -6.73
N LEU A 324 13.98 1.37 -6.35
CA LEU A 324 13.11 2.27 -7.11
C LEU A 324 13.62 2.47 -8.54
N ALA A 325 14.93 2.70 -8.70
CA ALA A 325 15.57 2.88 -10.01
C ALA A 325 15.46 1.61 -10.87
N ILE A 326 15.74 0.44 -10.30
CA ILE A 326 15.63 -0.84 -11.01
C ILE A 326 14.18 -1.10 -11.43
N CYS A 327 13.22 -0.98 -10.51
CA CYS A 327 11.80 -1.19 -10.82
C CYS A 327 11.31 -0.19 -11.88
N GLY A 328 11.72 1.08 -11.78
CA GLY A 328 11.41 2.11 -12.78
C GLY A 328 11.99 1.79 -14.15
N ALA A 329 13.27 1.44 -14.21
CA ALA A 329 13.93 1.06 -15.46
C ALA A 329 13.29 -0.18 -16.11
N LEU A 330 12.97 -1.21 -15.31
CA LEU A 330 12.24 -2.39 -15.77
C LEU A 330 10.87 -2.03 -16.32
N PHE A 331 10.13 -1.15 -15.62
CA PHE A 331 8.83 -0.68 -16.10
C PHE A 331 8.93 -0.02 -17.47
N PHE A 332 9.84 0.95 -17.64
CA PHE A 332 9.97 1.67 -18.91
C PHE A 332 10.47 0.76 -20.03
N ALA A 333 11.40 -0.15 -19.75
CA ALA A 333 11.85 -1.16 -20.71
C ALA A 333 10.69 -2.08 -21.15
N LEU A 334 9.98 -2.68 -20.19
CA LEU A 334 8.85 -3.56 -20.48
C LEU A 334 7.72 -2.83 -21.21
N ARG A 335 7.43 -1.59 -20.84
CA ARG A 335 6.43 -0.77 -21.53
C ARG A 335 6.80 -0.46 -22.98
N ARG A 336 8.09 -0.33 -23.27
CA ARG A 336 8.57 -0.13 -24.65
C ARG A 336 8.38 -1.36 -25.53
N PHE A 337 8.66 -2.57 -24.98
CA PHE A 337 8.58 -3.82 -25.73
C PHE A 337 7.20 -4.47 -25.69
N PHE A 338 6.48 -4.31 -24.57
CA PHE A 338 5.19 -4.96 -24.32
C PHE A 338 4.11 -3.96 -23.86
N PRO A 339 3.80 -2.89 -24.64
CA PRO A 339 2.93 -1.81 -24.18
C PRO A 339 1.53 -2.27 -23.77
N ARG A 340 0.94 -3.21 -24.52
CA ARG A 340 -0.41 -3.73 -24.22
C ARG A 340 -0.44 -4.54 -22.92
N ALA A 341 0.55 -5.37 -22.69
CA ALA A 341 0.67 -6.14 -21.46
C ALA A 341 0.84 -5.20 -20.25
N MET A 342 1.69 -4.18 -20.39
CA MET A 342 1.94 -3.22 -19.32
C MET A 342 0.74 -2.32 -19.00
N GLN A 343 -0.13 -2.02 -19.98
CA GLN A 343 -1.39 -1.33 -19.71
C GLN A 343 -2.29 -2.12 -18.75
N VAL A 344 -2.31 -3.43 -18.89
CA VAL A 344 -3.13 -4.32 -18.06
C VAL A 344 -2.43 -4.61 -16.73
N LEU A 345 -1.18 -5.05 -16.77
CA LEU A 345 -0.46 -5.58 -15.61
C LEU A 345 0.07 -4.50 -14.65
N ALA A 346 0.34 -3.31 -15.17
CA ALA A 346 0.81 -2.18 -14.38
C ALA A 346 -0.29 -1.10 -14.19
N LEU A 347 -1.52 -1.34 -14.66
CA LEU A 347 -2.62 -0.36 -14.64
C LEU A 347 -2.18 1.01 -15.21
N SER A 348 -1.22 1.00 -16.15
CA SER A 348 -0.67 2.21 -16.76
C SER A 348 -1.49 2.57 -18.00
N LYS A 349 -2.03 3.78 -18.01
CA LYS A 349 -2.68 4.35 -19.21
C LYS A 349 -1.66 5.06 -20.09
#